data_04a21449deac8320363edf7abde692eb
#
_entry.id   04a21449deac8320363edf7abde692eb
#
_cell.length_a   1.000
_cell.length_b   1.000
_cell.length_c   1.000
_cell.angle_alpha   90.00
_cell.angle_beta   90.00
_cell.angle_gamma   90.00
#
_symmetry.space_group_name_H-M   'P 1'
#
loop_
_entity.id
_entity.type
_entity.pdbx_description
1 polymer ?
#
loop_
_entity_poly.entity_id
_entity_poly.type
_entity_poly.pdbx_seq_one_letter_code
_entity_poly.pdbx_strand_id
1 'polypeptide(L)'
;MTAAVVVDATGDGDVATFAGCDIEKGRDDGLMQPVTLEFTLDNVAEDAIYCIGDVDDVQFKGQRFLDWCKEQGEAGLLPKNIVSVRLHPTNNKNERQVNATQFNGLDSTKVETMFQADLELRRQIDLLVEFFRKYLPGYENCKYIASGTTTGIRETRRVIGEYYITAEEMAVGKRFEDVVVHKAEFVRS
;
A
#
# COMPACT_ATOMS: atom_id res chain seq x y z
N MET A 1 -30.75 -18.29 2.56
CA MET A 1 -30.39 -18.65 1.18
C MET A 1 -29.65 -19.98 1.26
N THR A 2 -30.02 -20.96 0.44
CA THR A 2 -29.36 -22.29 0.40
C THR A 2 -28.68 -22.44 -0.98
N ALA A 3 -27.45 -22.91 -1.00
CA ALA A 3 -26.69 -23.18 -2.23
C ALA A 3 -25.89 -24.48 -2.05
N ALA A 4 -25.64 -25.18 -3.16
CA ALA A 4 -24.81 -26.39 -3.16
C ALA A 4 -23.31 -26.05 -2.99
N VAL A 5 -22.90 -24.89 -3.50
CA VAL A 5 -21.53 -24.37 -3.42
C VAL A 5 -21.59 -22.86 -3.17
N VAL A 6 -20.69 -22.37 -2.35
CA VAL A 6 -20.52 -20.93 -2.08
C VAL A 6 -19.08 -20.54 -2.38
N VAL A 7 -18.90 -19.44 -3.09
CA VAL A 7 -17.58 -18.84 -3.35
C VAL A 7 -17.50 -17.53 -2.56
N ASP A 8 -16.55 -17.46 -1.63
CA ASP A 8 -16.25 -16.23 -0.91
C ASP A 8 -15.30 -15.36 -1.76
N ALA A 9 -15.78 -14.22 -2.19
CA ALA A 9 -15.02 -13.22 -2.93
C ALA A 9 -15.08 -11.84 -2.22
N THR A 10 -15.26 -11.82 -0.91
CA THR A 10 -15.37 -10.58 -0.13
C THR A 10 -14.05 -9.84 0.02
N GLY A 11 -12.92 -10.49 -0.21
CA GLY A 11 -11.58 -9.94 0.03
C GLY A 11 -11.14 -10.07 1.49
N ASP A 12 -12.08 -10.04 2.41
CA ASP A 12 -11.84 -10.09 3.86
C ASP A 12 -12.21 -11.44 4.50
N GLY A 13 -12.64 -12.43 3.69
CA GLY A 13 -13.06 -13.74 4.17
C GLY A 13 -14.33 -13.70 5.05
N ASP A 14 -15.21 -12.73 4.81
CA ASP A 14 -16.40 -12.52 5.64
C ASP A 14 -17.37 -13.70 5.57
N VAL A 15 -17.65 -14.20 4.38
CA VAL A 15 -18.59 -15.32 4.18
C VAL A 15 -18.05 -16.59 4.81
N ALA A 16 -16.75 -16.88 4.62
CA ALA A 16 -16.10 -18.02 5.25
C ALA A 16 -16.13 -17.93 6.78
N THR A 17 -15.87 -16.73 7.32
CA THR A 17 -15.95 -16.47 8.78
C THR A 17 -17.35 -16.70 9.31
N PHE A 18 -18.39 -16.17 8.64
CA PHE A 18 -19.78 -16.38 9.04
C PHE A 18 -20.24 -17.84 8.89
N ALA A 19 -19.63 -18.57 7.97
CA ALA A 19 -19.86 -20.01 7.82
C ALA A 19 -19.16 -20.86 8.88
N GLY A 20 -18.33 -20.26 9.74
CA GLY A 20 -17.62 -20.96 10.82
C GLY A 20 -16.31 -21.61 10.39
N CYS A 21 -15.73 -21.20 9.26
CA CYS A 21 -14.40 -21.66 8.88
C CYS A 21 -13.34 -21.12 9.86
N ASP A 22 -12.30 -21.91 10.09
CA ASP A 22 -11.14 -21.46 10.84
C ASP A 22 -10.42 -20.35 10.09
N ILE A 23 -10.03 -19.32 10.83
CA ILE A 23 -9.33 -18.14 10.28
C ILE A 23 -8.12 -17.79 11.13
N GLU A 24 -7.16 -17.13 10.50
CA GLU A 24 -6.06 -16.45 11.17
C GLU A 24 -5.95 -15.00 10.70
N LYS A 25 -5.26 -14.17 11.48
CA LYS A 25 -5.06 -12.74 11.20
C LYS A 25 -3.66 -12.31 11.61
N GLY A 26 -3.06 -11.47 10.78
CA GLY A 26 -1.76 -10.90 11.10
C GLY A 26 -0.63 -11.93 11.16
N ARG A 27 0.43 -11.52 11.80
CA ARG A 27 1.60 -12.34 12.13
C ARG A 27 1.49 -12.90 13.55
N ASP A 28 2.51 -13.64 14.00
CA ASP A 28 2.58 -14.20 15.36
C ASP A 28 2.47 -13.14 16.46
N ASP A 29 2.90 -11.90 16.17
CA ASP A 29 2.75 -10.74 17.06
C ASP A 29 1.37 -10.07 16.99
N GLY A 30 0.46 -10.59 16.17
CA GLY A 30 -0.88 -10.06 15.94
C GLY A 30 -0.95 -8.81 15.05
N LEU A 31 0.18 -8.34 14.53
CA LEU A 31 0.21 -7.18 13.65
C LEU A 31 -0.13 -7.57 12.21
N MET A 32 -0.96 -6.76 11.59
CA MET A 32 -1.31 -6.86 10.17
C MET A 32 -0.44 -5.94 9.32
N GLN A 33 -0.47 -6.15 8.01
CA GLN A 33 0.20 -5.26 7.06
C GLN A 33 -0.35 -3.84 7.16
N PRO A 34 0.52 -2.82 6.96
CA PRO A 34 0.09 -1.43 7.03
C PRO A 34 -0.98 -1.11 5.98
N VAL A 35 -1.89 -0.22 6.34
CA VAL A 35 -2.87 0.35 5.41
C VAL A 35 -2.35 1.64 4.82
N THR A 36 -2.83 1.99 3.62
CA THR A 36 -2.40 3.17 2.86
C THR A 36 -3.61 3.90 2.29
N LEU A 37 -3.46 5.20 2.02
CA LEU A 37 -4.41 6.00 1.28
C LEU A 37 -3.67 6.71 0.16
N GLU A 38 -3.86 6.26 -1.06
CA GLU A 38 -3.27 6.91 -2.23
C GLU A 38 -4.03 8.20 -2.58
N PHE A 39 -3.30 9.15 -3.14
CA PHE A 39 -3.86 10.43 -3.53
C PHE A 39 -3.25 10.95 -4.83
N THR A 40 -3.93 11.91 -5.43
CA THR A 40 -3.52 12.50 -6.71
C THR A 40 -3.15 13.96 -6.53
N LEU A 41 -2.03 14.33 -7.13
CA LEU A 41 -1.55 15.70 -7.26
C LEU A 41 -1.72 16.16 -8.70
N ASP A 42 -2.15 17.40 -8.89
CA ASP A 42 -2.14 18.13 -10.14
C ASP A 42 -1.17 19.31 -10.07
N ASN A 43 -0.94 19.97 -11.22
CA ASN A 43 -0.04 21.11 -11.37
C ASN A 43 1.40 20.81 -10.96
N VAL A 44 1.86 19.60 -11.25
CA VAL A 44 3.24 19.17 -11.17
C VAL A 44 3.93 19.46 -12.51
N ALA A 45 5.19 19.90 -12.52
CA ALA A 45 5.93 20.09 -13.77
C ALA A 45 6.06 18.76 -14.54
N GLU A 46 5.96 18.79 -15.88
CA GLU A 46 5.96 17.58 -16.71
C GLU A 46 7.26 16.79 -16.54
N ASP A 47 8.39 17.47 -16.40
CA ASP A 47 9.73 16.92 -16.21
C ASP A 47 10.11 16.68 -14.74
N ALA A 48 9.17 16.89 -13.80
CA ALA A 48 9.42 16.64 -12.40
C ALA A 48 9.68 15.14 -12.14
N ILE A 49 10.53 14.88 -11.15
CA ILE A 49 10.88 13.52 -10.73
C ILE A 49 9.64 12.65 -10.50
N TYR A 50 9.72 11.41 -10.92
CA TYR A 50 8.77 10.35 -10.55
C TYR A 50 9.54 9.09 -10.11
N CYS A 51 8.89 8.23 -9.33
CA CYS A 51 9.45 6.98 -8.83
C CYS A 51 8.32 5.97 -8.69
N ILE A 52 8.37 4.89 -9.45
CA ILE A 52 7.29 3.89 -9.50
C ILE A 52 7.46 2.84 -8.40
N GLY A 53 8.70 2.50 -8.05
CA GLY A 53 8.94 1.48 -7.03
C GLY A 53 10.40 1.36 -6.59
N ASP A 54 10.63 0.40 -5.72
CA ASP A 54 11.94 0.18 -5.10
C ASP A 54 12.99 -0.32 -6.09
N VAL A 55 12.55 -0.86 -7.24
CA VAL A 55 13.44 -1.30 -8.33
C VAL A 55 13.91 -0.14 -9.21
N ASP A 56 13.25 1.02 -9.10
CA ASP A 56 13.65 2.22 -9.83
C ASP A 56 14.88 2.84 -9.17
N ASP A 57 15.98 2.90 -9.88
CA ASP A 57 17.19 3.58 -9.43
C ASP A 57 17.14 5.09 -9.73
N VAL A 58 16.03 5.72 -9.29
CA VAL A 58 15.82 7.16 -9.49
C VAL A 58 16.79 7.94 -8.62
N GLN A 59 17.67 8.73 -9.26
CA GLN A 59 18.67 9.53 -8.56
C GLN A 59 18.16 10.92 -8.19
N PHE A 60 18.41 11.35 -6.95
CA PHE A 60 18.04 12.65 -6.45
C PHE A 60 19.08 13.17 -5.46
N LYS A 61 19.60 14.36 -5.69
CA LYS A 61 20.61 14.99 -4.82
C LYS A 61 21.83 14.08 -4.52
N GLY A 62 22.25 13.28 -5.50
CA GLY A 62 23.45 12.45 -5.40
C GLY A 62 23.25 11.09 -4.74
N GLN A 63 22.02 10.70 -4.48
CA GLN A 63 21.64 9.38 -3.92
C GLN A 63 20.33 8.88 -4.52
N ARG A 64 19.91 7.68 -4.21
CA ARG A 64 18.59 7.18 -4.59
C ARG A 64 17.48 8.01 -3.94
N PHE A 65 16.43 8.30 -4.69
CA PHE A 65 15.31 9.11 -4.20
C PHE A 65 14.65 8.51 -2.96
N LEU A 66 14.48 7.20 -2.92
CA LEU A 66 13.88 6.52 -1.76
C LEU A 66 14.75 6.60 -0.52
N ASP A 67 16.07 6.50 -0.67
CA ASP A 67 17.02 6.65 0.44
C ASP A 67 17.01 8.08 0.97
N TRP A 68 16.96 9.07 0.06
CA TRP A 68 16.78 10.46 0.45
C TRP A 68 15.47 10.70 1.22
N CYS A 69 14.35 10.13 0.78
CA CYS A 69 13.07 10.23 1.50
C CYS A 69 13.15 9.62 2.90
N LYS A 70 13.82 8.48 3.04
CA LYS A 70 14.04 7.84 4.34
C LYS A 70 14.84 8.73 5.29
N GLU A 71 15.92 9.34 4.82
CA GLU A 71 16.70 10.31 5.59
C GLU A 71 15.84 11.50 6.06
N GLN A 72 14.91 11.99 5.20
CA GLN A 72 14.01 13.07 5.61
C GLN A 72 13.03 12.60 6.70
N GLY A 73 12.62 11.34 6.69
CA GLY A 73 11.85 10.73 7.79
C GLY A 73 12.64 10.66 9.09
N GLU A 74 13.92 10.26 9.02
CA GLU A 74 14.83 10.23 10.17
C GLU A 74 15.11 11.65 10.73
N ALA A 75 15.16 12.64 9.85
CA ALA A 75 15.29 14.05 10.22
C ALA A 75 13.99 14.68 10.78
N GLY A 76 12.89 13.94 10.80
CA GLY A 76 11.59 14.40 11.29
C GLY A 76 10.83 15.34 10.33
N LEU A 77 11.24 15.41 9.08
CA LEU A 77 10.57 16.19 8.03
C LEU A 77 9.41 15.43 7.37
N LEU A 78 9.42 14.11 7.49
CA LEU A 78 8.32 13.21 7.13
C LEU A 78 7.95 12.35 8.35
N PRO A 79 6.71 11.86 8.43
CA PRO A 79 6.35 10.84 9.42
C PRO A 79 7.28 9.62 9.30
N LYS A 80 7.79 9.13 10.43
CA LYS A 80 8.79 8.04 10.48
C LYS A 80 8.31 6.72 9.87
N ASN A 81 7.02 6.52 9.82
CA ASN A 81 6.40 5.34 9.21
C ASN A 81 6.30 5.44 7.68
N ILE A 82 6.57 6.59 7.09
CA ILE A 82 6.67 6.74 5.64
C ILE A 82 8.06 6.29 5.19
N VAL A 83 8.17 5.02 4.83
CA VAL A 83 9.44 4.39 4.42
C VAL A 83 9.67 4.38 2.91
N SER A 84 8.62 4.64 2.14
CA SER A 84 8.68 4.66 0.67
C SER A 84 7.75 5.74 0.13
N VAL A 85 8.25 6.55 -0.79
CA VAL A 85 7.48 7.58 -1.51
C VAL A 85 7.47 7.21 -2.98
N ARG A 86 6.30 6.80 -3.49
CA ARG A 86 6.10 6.47 -4.89
C ARG A 86 5.28 7.55 -5.57
N LEU A 87 5.76 8.04 -6.68
CA LEU A 87 5.20 9.13 -7.48
C LEU A 87 4.94 8.58 -8.88
N HIS A 88 3.76 8.03 -9.11
CA HIS A 88 3.42 7.39 -10.38
C HIS A 88 2.98 8.44 -11.40
N PRO A 89 3.53 8.42 -12.61
CA PRO A 89 2.97 9.21 -13.70
C PRO A 89 1.57 8.70 -14.06
N THR A 90 0.71 9.61 -14.50
CA THR A 90 -0.62 9.29 -15.03
C THR A 90 -0.69 9.61 -16.51
N ASN A 91 -1.85 9.42 -17.13
CA ASN A 91 -2.08 9.84 -18.53
C ASN A 91 -2.06 11.37 -18.70
N ASN A 92 -2.24 12.12 -17.62
CA ASN A 92 -2.06 13.57 -17.60
C ASN A 92 -0.62 13.88 -17.15
N LYS A 93 0.15 14.52 -18.01
CA LYS A 93 1.58 14.80 -17.80
C LYS A 93 1.87 15.63 -16.55
N ASN A 94 0.95 16.53 -16.18
CA ASN A 94 1.06 17.38 -15.01
C ASN A 94 0.47 16.78 -13.73
N GLU A 95 0.13 15.49 -13.75
CA GLU A 95 -0.49 14.79 -12.65
C GLU A 95 0.41 13.67 -12.14
N ARG A 96 0.35 13.42 -10.83
CA ARG A 96 1.02 12.26 -10.18
C ARG A 96 0.06 11.59 -9.22
N GLN A 97 0.00 10.27 -9.31
CA GLN A 97 -0.61 9.45 -8.27
C GLN A 97 0.46 9.13 -7.23
N VAL A 98 0.18 9.42 -5.99
CA VAL A 98 1.12 9.26 -4.86
C VAL A 98 0.72 8.10 -3.99
N ASN A 99 1.65 7.16 -3.82
CA ASN A 99 1.56 6.07 -2.85
C ASN A 99 2.69 6.23 -1.84
N ALA A 100 2.37 6.87 -0.71
CA ALA A 100 3.37 7.20 0.32
C ALA A 100 2.82 7.15 1.75
N THR A 101 1.52 7.36 1.94
CA THR A 101 0.93 7.34 3.28
C THR A 101 0.98 5.93 3.86
N GLN A 102 1.12 5.82 5.19
CA GLN A 102 1.18 4.53 5.85
C GLN A 102 0.71 4.62 7.30
N PHE A 103 -0.12 3.67 7.73
CA PHE A 103 -0.51 3.51 9.12
C PHE A 103 -0.28 2.06 9.55
N ASN A 104 0.48 1.88 10.62
CA ASN A 104 0.96 0.59 11.11
C ASN A 104 0.29 0.21 12.43
N GLY A 105 0.36 -1.08 12.79
CA GLY A 105 0.00 -1.54 14.13
C GLY A 105 -1.49 -1.56 14.40
N LEU A 106 -2.32 -1.84 13.38
CA LEU A 106 -3.77 -1.89 13.49
C LEU A 106 -4.31 -3.30 13.21
N ASP A 107 -5.52 -3.56 13.71
CA ASP A 107 -6.38 -4.66 13.28
C ASP A 107 -7.38 -4.11 12.24
N SER A 108 -7.14 -4.41 10.96
CA SER A 108 -7.95 -3.93 9.83
C SER A 108 -9.38 -4.49 9.82
N THR A 109 -9.70 -5.43 10.70
CA THR A 109 -11.05 -5.97 10.85
C THR A 109 -11.94 -5.16 11.80
N LYS A 110 -11.37 -4.12 12.45
CA LYS A 110 -12.07 -3.28 13.43
C LYS A 110 -12.36 -1.89 12.85
N VAL A 111 -13.62 -1.49 12.88
CA VAL A 111 -14.06 -0.19 12.34
C VAL A 111 -13.38 0.98 13.06
N GLU A 112 -13.20 0.88 14.38
CA GLU A 112 -12.61 1.94 15.20
C GLU A 112 -11.15 2.23 14.79
N THR A 113 -10.36 1.16 14.59
CA THR A 113 -8.95 1.31 14.18
C THR A 113 -8.84 1.77 12.73
N MET A 114 -9.74 1.34 11.87
CA MET A 114 -9.80 1.81 10.49
C MET A 114 -10.18 3.30 10.38
N PHE A 115 -11.11 3.76 11.23
CA PHE A 115 -11.45 5.18 11.29
C PHE A 115 -10.27 6.04 11.74
N GLN A 116 -9.53 5.60 12.77
CA GLN A 116 -8.31 6.28 13.21
C GLN A 116 -7.24 6.30 12.13
N ALA A 117 -7.06 5.18 11.41
CA ALA A 117 -6.13 5.10 10.30
C ALA A 117 -6.51 6.10 9.19
N ASP A 118 -7.78 6.16 8.79
CA ASP A 118 -8.25 7.08 7.73
C ASP A 118 -7.97 8.55 8.09
N LEU A 119 -8.22 8.96 9.34
CA LEU A 119 -7.91 10.31 9.80
C LEU A 119 -6.41 10.62 9.73
N GLU A 120 -5.57 9.70 10.22
CA GLU A 120 -4.12 9.91 10.21
C GLU A 120 -3.55 9.90 8.79
N LEU A 121 -4.01 9.01 7.92
CA LEU A 121 -3.56 8.96 6.53
C LEU A 121 -3.91 10.25 5.77
N ARG A 122 -5.09 10.84 6.03
CA ARG A 122 -5.46 12.15 5.45
C ARG A 122 -4.56 13.27 5.98
N ARG A 123 -4.23 13.26 7.27
CA ARG A 123 -3.26 14.21 7.84
C ARG A 123 -1.88 14.05 7.20
N GLN A 124 -1.46 12.84 6.90
CA GLN A 124 -0.19 12.58 6.20
C GLN A 124 -0.20 13.13 4.77
N ILE A 125 -1.35 13.13 4.08
CA ILE A 125 -1.46 13.75 2.75
C ILE A 125 -1.08 15.22 2.81
N ASP A 126 -1.64 15.97 3.76
CA ASP A 126 -1.33 17.40 3.92
C ASP A 126 0.17 17.63 4.16
N LEU A 127 0.77 16.85 5.05
CA LEU A 127 2.22 16.92 5.33
C LEU A 127 3.07 16.58 4.09
N LEU A 128 2.68 15.56 3.32
CA LEU A 128 3.38 15.18 2.10
C LEU A 128 3.28 16.26 1.03
N VAL A 129 2.12 16.87 0.85
CA VAL A 129 1.92 17.97 -0.11
C VAL A 129 2.83 19.15 0.25
N GLU A 130 2.87 19.55 1.51
CA GLU A 130 3.77 20.62 1.99
C GLU A 130 5.25 20.26 1.78
N PHE A 131 5.61 19.02 2.10
CA PHE A 131 6.96 18.51 1.91
C PHE A 131 7.36 18.54 0.43
N PHE A 132 6.52 18.06 -0.47
CA PHE A 132 6.82 18.06 -1.91
C PHE A 132 6.98 19.48 -2.45
N ARG A 133 6.09 20.40 -2.10
CA ARG A 133 6.21 21.80 -2.49
C ARG A 133 7.52 22.45 -2.07
N LYS A 134 8.01 22.07 -0.89
CA LYS A 134 9.22 22.67 -0.31
C LYS A 134 10.52 22.06 -0.81
N TYR A 135 10.52 20.77 -1.11
CA TYR A 135 11.77 20.02 -1.29
C TYR A 135 11.94 19.35 -2.64
N LEU A 136 10.86 19.17 -3.42
CA LEU A 136 10.94 18.52 -4.73
C LEU A 136 10.79 19.54 -5.86
N PRO A 137 11.85 19.72 -6.70
CA PRO A 137 11.76 20.56 -7.88
C PRO A 137 10.64 20.11 -8.82
N GLY A 138 9.86 21.08 -9.29
CA GLY A 138 8.70 20.84 -10.14
C GLY A 138 7.39 20.55 -9.39
N TYR A 139 7.42 20.48 -8.04
CA TYR A 139 6.24 20.28 -7.21
C TYR A 139 5.82 21.55 -6.45
N GLU A 140 6.50 22.66 -6.60
CA GLU A 140 6.32 23.90 -5.82
C GLU A 140 4.88 24.41 -5.82
N ASN A 141 4.17 24.16 -6.91
CA ASN A 141 2.79 24.60 -7.11
C ASN A 141 1.80 23.43 -7.16
N CYS A 142 2.21 22.23 -6.80
CA CYS A 142 1.34 21.06 -6.87
C CYS A 142 0.09 21.25 -6.00
N LYS A 143 -1.01 20.65 -6.42
CA LYS A 143 -2.30 20.72 -5.74
C LYS A 143 -2.82 19.32 -5.48
N TYR A 144 -3.23 19.04 -4.25
CA TYR A 144 -4.05 17.89 -3.96
C TYR A 144 -5.41 18.02 -4.65
N ILE A 145 -5.83 17.00 -5.38
CA ILE A 145 -7.14 17.00 -6.08
C ILE A 145 -8.07 15.88 -5.63
N ALA A 146 -7.55 14.72 -5.28
CA ALA A 146 -8.36 13.60 -4.83
C ALA A 146 -7.54 12.58 -4.05
N SER A 147 -8.19 11.80 -3.21
CA SER A 147 -7.67 10.56 -2.65
C SER A 147 -8.65 9.42 -2.89
N GLY A 148 -8.25 8.20 -2.61
CA GLY A 148 -9.19 7.09 -2.51
C GLY A 148 -10.34 7.44 -1.57
N THR A 149 -11.54 6.95 -1.89
CA THR A 149 -12.73 7.13 -1.03
C THR A 149 -12.62 6.32 0.24
N THR A 150 -11.87 5.22 0.20
CA THR A 150 -11.62 4.31 1.31
C THR A 150 -10.12 4.04 1.43
N THR A 151 -9.69 3.80 2.66
CA THR A 151 -8.33 3.33 2.95
C THR A 151 -8.06 1.99 2.28
N GLY A 152 -6.91 1.85 1.66
CA GLY A 152 -6.44 0.61 1.05
C GLY A 152 -5.99 -0.39 2.12
N ILE A 153 -6.79 -1.42 2.33
CA ILE A 153 -6.52 -2.52 3.25
C ILE A 153 -5.71 -3.59 2.50
N ARG A 154 -4.59 -4.02 3.08
CA ARG A 154 -3.73 -5.05 2.50
C ARG A 154 -3.97 -6.43 3.07
N GLU A 155 -4.38 -6.50 4.32
CA GLU A 155 -4.55 -7.73 5.06
C GLU A 155 -5.70 -7.61 6.03
N THR A 156 -6.54 -8.66 6.09
CA THR A 156 -7.56 -8.85 7.11
C THR A 156 -7.49 -10.30 7.62
N ARG A 157 -8.39 -11.15 7.17
CA ARG A 157 -8.47 -12.55 7.58
C ARG A 157 -7.92 -13.45 6.47
N ARG A 158 -7.25 -14.52 6.88
CA ARG A 158 -6.89 -15.64 6.02
C ARG A 158 -7.66 -16.87 6.47
N VAL A 159 -8.37 -17.50 5.55
CA VAL A 159 -9.05 -18.77 5.81
C VAL A 159 -8.00 -19.87 5.89
N ILE A 160 -8.06 -20.69 6.93
CA ILE A 160 -7.22 -21.88 7.06
C ILE A 160 -7.76 -22.92 6.07
N GLY A 161 -7.07 -23.07 4.93
CA GLY A 161 -7.43 -23.99 3.87
C GLY A 161 -6.82 -25.38 4.07
N GLU A 162 -7.19 -26.30 3.21
CA GLU A 162 -6.59 -27.64 3.19
C GLU A 162 -5.10 -27.63 2.83
N TYR A 163 -4.68 -26.57 2.13
CA TYR A 163 -3.29 -26.37 1.73
C TYR A 163 -2.89 -24.89 1.82
N TYR A 164 -1.67 -24.65 2.30
CA TYR A 164 -1.02 -23.34 2.34
C TYR A 164 0.21 -23.36 1.42
N ILE A 165 0.25 -22.42 0.48
CA ILE A 165 1.45 -22.18 -0.33
C ILE A 165 2.50 -21.51 0.56
N THR A 166 3.65 -22.15 0.73
CA THR A 166 4.73 -21.61 1.54
C THR A 166 5.60 -20.60 0.76
N ALA A 167 6.34 -19.78 1.48
CA ALA A 167 7.29 -18.84 0.87
C ALA A 167 8.38 -19.56 0.06
N GLU A 168 8.82 -20.75 0.50
CA GLU A 168 9.80 -21.57 -0.18
C GLU A 168 9.25 -22.11 -1.50
N GLU A 169 8.01 -22.58 -1.52
CA GLU A 169 7.34 -23.07 -2.73
C GLU A 169 7.14 -21.95 -3.75
N MET A 170 6.79 -20.74 -3.28
CA MET A 170 6.71 -19.56 -4.13
C MET A 170 8.08 -19.18 -4.70
N ALA A 171 9.15 -19.26 -3.88
CA ALA A 171 10.50 -18.91 -4.31
C ALA A 171 11.03 -19.79 -5.45
N VAL A 172 10.67 -21.08 -5.44
CA VAL A 172 11.08 -22.02 -6.48
C VAL A 172 10.08 -22.14 -7.63
N GLY A 173 8.98 -21.37 -7.59
CA GLY A 173 7.93 -21.43 -8.60
C GLY A 173 7.28 -22.82 -8.69
N LYS A 174 7.02 -23.46 -7.53
CA LYS A 174 6.40 -24.79 -7.49
C LYS A 174 5.09 -24.80 -8.26
N ARG A 175 4.91 -25.81 -9.09
CA ARG A 175 3.68 -26.04 -9.86
C ARG A 175 2.83 -27.09 -9.17
N PHE A 176 1.53 -26.84 -9.15
CA PHE A 176 0.49 -27.73 -8.64
C PHE A 176 -0.36 -28.23 -9.80
N GLU A 177 -0.98 -29.41 -9.66
CA GLU A 177 -1.85 -29.96 -10.71
C GLU A 177 -3.09 -29.11 -10.97
N ASP A 178 -3.60 -28.47 -9.92
CA ASP A 178 -4.79 -27.61 -9.91
C ASP A 178 -4.49 -26.10 -10.07
N VAL A 179 -3.29 -25.77 -10.57
CA VAL A 179 -2.86 -24.38 -10.72
C VAL A 179 -3.80 -23.58 -11.64
N VAL A 180 -4.27 -22.44 -11.14
CA VAL A 180 -5.15 -21.53 -11.87
C VAL A 180 -4.34 -20.44 -12.59
N VAL A 181 -3.24 -19.98 -12.00
CA VAL A 181 -2.37 -18.94 -12.55
C VAL A 181 -0.94 -19.40 -12.62
N HIS A 182 -0.34 -19.30 -13.82
CA HIS A 182 1.09 -19.56 -14.04
C HIS A 182 1.86 -18.23 -14.08
N LYS A 183 3.05 -18.24 -13.47
CA LYS A 183 4.00 -17.11 -13.53
C LYS A 183 3.39 -15.79 -13.02
N ALA A 184 2.64 -15.85 -11.93
CA ALA A 184 2.28 -14.64 -11.20
C ALA A 184 3.57 -14.05 -10.64
N GLU A 185 3.88 -12.82 -11.05
CA GLU A 185 4.99 -12.07 -10.49
C GLU A 185 4.46 -11.13 -9.40
N PHE A 186 4.94 -11.31 -8.19
CA PHE A 186 4.64 -10.42 -7.07
C PHE A 186 5.87 -10.26 -6.19
N VAL A 187 6.17 -9.02 -5.83
CA VAL A 187 7.27 -8.70 -4.94
C VAL A 187 6.87 -9.06 -3.50
N ARG A 188 7.71 -9.81 -2.80
CA ARG A 188 7.53 -10.06 -1.37
C ARG A 188 7.69 -8.74 -0.61
N SER A 189 6.70 -8.38 0.15
CA SER A 189 6.76 -7.29 1.12
C SER A 189 7.19 -7.81 2.49
#